data_d08600065c1480b40beb9aeab6b85b0f
#
_entry.id   d08600065c1480b40beb9aeab6b85b0f
#
_cell.length_a   1.000
_cell.length_b   1.000
_cell.length_c   1.000
_cell.angle_alpha   90.00
_cell.angle_beta   90.00
_cell.angle_gamma   90.00
#
_symmetry.space_group_name_H-M   'P 1'
#
loop_
_entity.id
_entity.type
_entity.pdbx_description
1 polymer ?
#
loop_
_entity_poly.entity_id
_entity_poly.type
_entity_poly.pdbx_seq_one_letter_code
_entity_poly.pdbx_strand_id
1 'polypeptide(L)'
;MYPYAQFTERARKVLSLAQQEAESSGHRYVGTEHLLLGLLREADGLAAHVLVALGVEQAATRAAIAEVLGEPRLVVGDVLPTARVKKVIELAFEEARRLGHSYVGTEHLLLGLLIEGEGVAAKVLQGAGVTLERVREEIQRYLTEHAHDVPGMPRPPGSSTLTALPMGPDVSRLVLAASVRAATRGSRTLSLDHLLDAMISSAGIEALARLLDVRRHAAAKEQAIASQEYEAAAGHRNAEREARRTLDEAIATWREELDPPAQEAS
;
A
#
# COMPACT_ATOMS: atom_id res chain seq x y z
N MET A 1 3.77 -19.18 -2.84
CA MET A 1 2.64 -18.32 -3.23
C MET A 1 2.94 -16.92 -2.69
N TYR A 2 3.10 -15.92 -3.55
CA TYR A 2 3.41 -14.56 -3.09
C TYR A 2 2.18 -13.97 -2.41
N PRO A 3 2.34 -13.29 -1.25
CA PRO A 3 1.20 -12.69 -0.56
C PRO A 3 0.67 -11.50 -1.37
N TYR A 4 -0.33 -11.76 -2.21
CA TYR A 4 -0.98 -10.74 -3.05
C TYR A 4 -1.46 -9.51 -2.24
N ALA A 5 -1.71 -9.71 -0.95
CA ALA A 5 -2.10 -8.66 -0.01
C ALA A 5 -1.01 -7.59 0.24
N GLN A 6 0.27 -7.90 -0.01
CA GLN A 6 1.37 -6.95 0.18
C GLN A 6 1.58 -6.00 -1.01
N PHE A 7 0.93 -6.25 -2.16
CA PHE A 7 0.98 -5.31 -3.27
C PHE A 7 0.05 -4.13 -3.02
N THR A 8 0.52 -2.94 -3.35
CA THR A 8 -0.36 -1.76 -3.43
C THR A 8 -1.44 -1.98 -4.50
N GLU A 9 -2.53 -1.22 -4.43
CA GLU A 9 -3.58 -1.27 -5.45
C GLU A 9 -3.02 -0.97 -6.85
N ARG A 10 -2.15 0.03 -6.96
CA ARG A 10 -1.48 0.37 -8.22
C ARG A 10 -0.55 -0.74 -8.72
N ALA A 11 0.21 -1.38 -7.85
CA ALA A 11 1.05 -2.51 -8.25
C ALA A 11 0.22 -3.71 -8.73
N ARG A 12 -0.93 -3.99 -8.10
CA ARG A 12 -1.89 -5.00 -8.57
C ARG A 12 -2.47 -4.64 -9.94
N LYS A 13 -2.81 -3.36 -10.15
CA LYS A 13 -3.27 -2.86 -11.44
C LYS A 13 -2.22 -3.03 -12.53
N VAL A 14 -0.93 -2.77 -12.24
CA VAL A 14 0.19 -3.03 -13.17
C VAL A 14 0.23 -4.49 -13.60
N LEU A 15 0.10 -5.45 -12.68
CA LEU A 15 0.09 -6.87 -13.02
C LEU A 15 -1.08 -7.24 -13.93
N SER A 16 -2.27 -6.68 -13.67
CA SER A 16 -3.45 -6.86 -14.53
C SER A 16 -3.26 -6.22 -15.91
N LEU A 17 -2.67 -5.02 -15.96
CA LEU A 17 -2.36 -4.35 -17.23
C LEU A 17 -1.31 -5.11 -18.04
N ALA A 18 -0.30 -5.69 -17.39
CA ALA A 18 0.70 -6.53 -18.03
C ALA A 18 0.07 -7.78 -18.68
N GLN A 19 -0.91 -8.40 -18.03
CA GLN A 19 -1.67 -9.51 -18.60
C GLN A 19 -2.45 -9.06 -19.83
N GLN A 20 -3.15 -7.91 -19.77
CA GLN A 20 -3.86 -7.35 -20.92
C GLN A 20 -2.93 -7.03 -22.10
N GLU A 21 -1.72 -6.51 -21.83
CA GLU A 21 -0.70 -6.27 -22.85
C GLU A 21 -0.28 -7.58 -23.54
N ALA A 22 -0.07 -8.65 -22.76
CA ALA A 22 0.26 -9.97 -23.32
C ALA A 22 -0.88 -10.53 -24.19
N GLU A 23 -2.13 -10.44 -23.70
CA GLU A 23 -3.32 -10.87 -24.45
C GLU A 23 -3.50 -10.08 -25.75
N SER A 24 -3.37 -8.75 -25.70
CA SER A 24 -3.51 -7.87 -26.87
C SER A 24 -2.38 -8.07 -27.90
N SER A 25 -1.22 -8.51 -27.45
CA SER A 25 -0.06 -8.85 -28.30
C SER A 25 -0.11 -10.30 -28.80
N GLY A 26 -1.14 -11.08 -28.45
CA GLY A 26 -1.28 -12.48 -28.83
C GLY A 26 -0.25 -13.40 -28.20
N HIS A 27 0.33 -13.02 -27.04
CA HIS A 27 1.30 -13.83 -26.33
C HIS A 27 0.64 -14.74 -25.30
N ARG A 28 1.12 -15.99 -25.16
CA ARG A 28 0.68 -16.95 -24.11
C ARG A 28 1.37 -16.76 -22.77
N TYR A 29 2.17 -15.73 -22.62
CA TYR A 29 2.97 -15.51 -21.44
C TYR A 29 3.02 -14.01 -21.10
N VAL A 30 3.07 -13.71 -19.81
CA VAL A 30 3.45 -12.38 -19.34
C VAL A 30 4.97 -12.34 -19.22
N GLY A 31 5.62 -11.63 -20.13
CA GLY A 31 7.06 -11.35 -20.08
C GLY A 31 7.37 -10.04 -19.39
N THR A 32 8.66 -9.76 -19.22
CA THR A 32 9.14 -8.50 -18.61
C THR A 32 8.72 -7.27 -19.41
N GLU A 33 8.64 -7.39 -20.74
CA GLU A 33 8.15 -6.36 -21.66
C GLU A 33 6.70 -5.96 -21.37
N HIS A 34 5.84 -6.92 -21.10
CA HIS A 34 4.43 -6.67 -20.75
C HIS A 34 4.34 -5.97 -19.39
N LEU A 35 5.20 -6.36 -18.44
CA LEU A 35 5.25 -5.73 -17.14
C LEU A 35 5.71 -4.26 -17.24
N LEU A 36 6.70 -3.97 -18.10
CA LEU A 36 7.14 -2.60 -18.37
C LEU A 36 6.02 -1.76 -19.00
N LEU A 37 5.30 -2.31 -19.98
CA LEU A 37 4.15 -1.62 -20.57
C LEU A 37 3.03 -1.41 -19.56
N GLY A 38 2.79 -2.37 -18.67
CA GLY A 38 1.85 -2.23 -17.56
C GLY A 38 2.21 -1.10 -16.59
N LEU A 39 3.51 -0.96 -16.28
CA LEU A 39 4.04 0.14 -15.44
C LEU A 39 3.82 1.51 -16.10
N LEU A 40 4.04 1.62 -17.41
CA LEU A 40 3.83 2.87 -18.15
C LEU A 40 2.33 3.20 -18.32
N ARG A 41 1.46 2.21 -18.44
CA ARG A 41 0.00 2.40 -18.54
C ARG A 41 -0.64 2.79 -17.20
N GLU A 42 -0.06 2.38 -16.09
CA GLU A 42 -0.46 2.80 -14.75
C GLU A 42 0.17 4.18 -14.45
N ALA A 43 -0.32 5.21 -15.13
CA ALA A 43 0.26 6.55 -15.21
C ALA A 43 0.40 7.27 -13.84
N ASP A 44 -0.42 6.90 -12.85
CA ASP A 44 -0.41 7.50 -11.51
C ASP A 44 0.60 6.82 -10.56
N GLY A 45 1.27 5.75 -11.01
CA GLY A 45 2.26 5.01 -10.23
C GLY A 45 3.60 5.74 -10.15
N LEU A 46 4.32 5.59 -9.03
CA LEU A 46 5.65 6.17 -8.86
C LEU A 46 6.61 5.73 -9.98
N ALA A 47 6.52 4.46 -10.40
CA ALA A 47 7.34 3.97 -11.51
C ALA A 47 7.10 4.74 -12.81
N ALA A 48 5.83 5.06 -13.15
CA ALA A 48 5.51 5.82 -14.35
C ALA A 48 6.08 7.23 -14.28
N HIS A 49 5.94 7.92 -13.15
CA HIS A 49 6.52 9.25 -12.94
C HIS A 49 8.04 9.24 -13.11
N VAL A 50 8.71 8.25 -12.51
CA VAL A 50 10.16 8.07 -12.63
C VAL A 50 10.58 7.80 -14.08
N LEU A 51 9.87 6.91 -14.77
CA LEU A 51 10.17 6.60 -16.18
C LEU A 51 9.99 7.82 -17.09
N VAL A 52 8.90 8.58 -16.91
CA VAL A 52 8.65 9.82 -17.65
C VAL A 52 9.73 10.87 -17.35
N ALA A 53 10.12 11.06 -16.09
CA ALA A 53 11.18 11.98 -15.70
C ALA A 53 12.55 11.60 -16.32
N LEU A 54 12.79 10.31 -16.56
CA LEU A 54 13.97 9.78 -17.25
C LEU A 54 13.84 9.78 -18.78
N GLY A 55 12.75 10.33 -19.34
CA GLY A 55 12.53 10.45 -20.76
C GLY A 55 11.99 9.18 -21.45
N VAL A 56 11.46 8.23 -20.69
CA VAL A 56 10.86 7.01 -21.24
C VAL A 56 9.42 7.28 -21.63
N GLU A 57 9.15 7.25 -22.92
CA GLU A 57 7.80 7.43 -23.47
C GLU A 57 7.17 6.08 -23.80
N GLN A 58 5.88 5.92 -23.53
CA GLN A 58 5.15 4.67 -23.76
C GLN A 58 5.16 4.25 -25.24
N ALA A 59 4.97 5.19 -26.18
CA ALA A 59 4.96 4.89 -27.59
C ALA A 59 6.32 4.41 -28.12
N ALA A 60 7.39 5.10 -27.72
CA ALA A 60 8.77 4.74 -28.07
C ALA A 60 9.15 3.38 -27.47
N THR A 61 8.77 3.14 -26.20
CA THR A 61 9.01 1.86 -25.52
C THR A 61 8.30 0.71 -26.23
N ARG A 62 7.04 0.92 -26.64
CA ARG A 62 6.28 -0.10 -27.39
C ARG A 62 6.94 -0.42 -28.73
N ALA A 63 7.41 0.59 -29.45
CA ALA A 63 8.13 0.39 -30.72
C ALA A 63 9.44 -0.39 -30.50
N ALA A 64 10.22 -0.04 -29.50
CA ALA A 64 11.46 -0.74 -29.17
C ALA A 64 11.22 -2.19 -28.74
N ILE A 65 10.14 -2.48 -28.01
CA ILE A 65 9.75 -3.84 -27.67
C ILE A 65 9.37 -4.64 -28.92
N ALA A 66 8.57 -4.05 -29.83
CA ALA A 66 8.17 -4.68 -31.08
C ALA A 66 9.39 -5.01 -31.96
N GLU A 67 10.40 -4.14 -32.01
CA GLU A 67 11.65 -4.37 -32.74
C GLU A 67 12.40 -5.59 -32.16
N VAL A 68 12.44 -5.75 -30.86
CA VAL A 68 13.12 -6.88 -30.19
C VAL A 68 12.36 -8.20 -30.36
N LEU A 69 11.02 -8.18 -30.29
CA LEU A 69 10.18 -9.39 -30.29
C LEU A 69 9.78 -9.85 -31.71
N GLY A 70 9.75 -8.94 -32.69
CA GLY A 70 9.23 -9.19 -34.04
C GLY A 70 7.71 -9.24 -34.09
N GLU A 71 7.16 -9.79 -35.20
CA GLU A 71 5.73 -9.82 -35.46
C GLU A 71 4.94 -10.69 -34.44
N PRO A 72 3.80 -10.19 -33.93
CA PRO A 72 2.96 -10.93 -32.98
C PRO A 72 2.35 -12.17 -33.64
N ARG A 73 2.39 -13.29 -32.92
CA ARG A 73 1.71 -14.54 -33.34
C ARG A 73 0.46 -14.74 -32.51
N LEU A 74 -0.70 -14.80 -33.16
CA LEU A 74 -1.97 -15.09 -32.48
C LEU A 74 -1.89 -16.49 -31.83
N VAL A 75 -2.01 -16.54 -30.53
CA VAL A 75 -2.01 -17.77 -29.77
C VAL A 75 -3.17 -17.77 -28.78
N VAL A 76 -4.03 -18.79 -28.82
CA VAL A 76 -5.17 -18.98 -27.92
C VAL A 76 -4.76 -19.85 -26.72
N GLY A 77 -5.04 -19.40 -25.49
CA GLY A 77 -4.81 -20.14 -24.25
C GLY A 77 -4.52 -19.22 -23.04
N ASP A 78 -4.38 -19.82 -21.86
CA ASP A 78 -4.11 -19.09 -20.62
C ASP A 78 -2.75 -18.37 -20.69
N VAL A 79 -2.73 -17.12 -20.24
CA VAL A 79 -1.55 -16.27 -20.21
C VAL A 79 -0.88 -16.38 -18.83
N LEU A 80 0.29 -17.02 -18.77
CA LEU A 80 1.00 -17.27 -17.52
C LEU A 80 2.28 -16.43 -17.41
N PRO A 81 2.67 -15.98 -16.20
CA PRO A 81 3.92 -15.26 -16.00
C PRO A 81 5.14 -16.14 -16.24
N THR A 82 6.11 -15.60 -17.00
CA THR A 82 7.41 -16.28 -17.25
C THR A 82 8.21 -16.44 -15.95
N ALA A 83 9.23 -17.31 -15.98
CA ALA A 83 10.17 -17.46 -14.88
C ALA A 83 10.88 -16.12 -14.53
N ARG A 84 11.18 -15.28 -15.55
CA ARG A 84 11.77 -13.96 -15.36
C ARG A 84 10.81 -13.02 -14.64
N VAL A 85 9.52 -12.97 -14.99
CA VAL A 85 8.53 -12.14 -14.28
C VAL A 85 8.38 -12.61 -12.83
N LYS A 86 8.40 -13.91 -12.57
CA LYS A 86 8.41 -14.42 -11.19
C LYS A 86 9.65 -13.92 -10.44
N LYS A 87 10.83 -13.95 -11.08
CA LYS A 87 12.08 -13.44 -10.48
C LYS A 87 12.01 -11.93 -10.22
N VAL A 88 11.45 -11.15 -11.15
CA VAL A 88 11.19 -9.70 -10.94
C VAL A 88 10.32 -9.46 -9.71
N ILE A 89 9.28 -10.24 -9.53
CA ILE A 89 8.41 -10.14 -8.35
C ILE A 89 9.19 -10.44 -7.07
N GLU A 90 10.02 -11.50 -7.05
CA GLU A 90 10.90 -11.81 -5.91
C GLU A 90 11.83 -10.64 -5.57
N LEU A 91 12.50 -10.10 -6.58
CA LEU A 91 13.40 -8.95 -6.44
C LEU A 91 12.66 -7.70 -5.98
N ALA A 92 11.41 -7.47 -6.42
CA ALA A 92 10.58 -6.38 -5.94
C ALA A 92 10.27 -6.52 -4.44
N PHE A 93 10.02 -7.72 -3.94
CA PHE A 93 9.87 -7.97 -2.50
C PHE A 93 11.17 -7.74 -1.73
N GLU A 94 12.32 -8.14 -2.29
CA GLU A 94 13.63 -7.90 -1.68
C GLU A 94 13.94 -6.40 -1.59
N GLU A 95 13.69 -5.64 -2.66
CA GLU A 95 13.86 -4.18 -2.68
C GLU A 95 12.91 -3.46 -1.72
N ALA A 96 11.65 -3.88 -1.62
CA ALA A 96 10.71 -3.33 -0.63
C ALA A 96 11.24 -3.52 0.80
N ARG A 97 11.73 -4.72 1.15
CA ARG A 97 12.35 -4.97 2.46
C ARG A 97 13.61 -4.14 2.67
N ARG A 98 14.50 -4.02 1.65
CA ARG A 98 15.71 -3.22 1.72
C ARG A 98 15.42 -1.74 1.97
N LEU A 99 14.31 -1.24 1.43
CA LEU A 99 13.84 0.13 1.64
C LEU A 99 13.01 0.30 2.92
N GLY A 100 12.78 -0.77 3.69
CA GLY A 100 11.99 -0.74 4.92
C GLY A 100 10.47 -0.63 4.68
N HIS A 101 10.01 -0.93 3.47
CA HIS A 101 8.59 -0.88 3.13
C HIS A 101 7.89 -2.19 3.47
N SER A 102 6.69 -2.11 4.05
CA SER A 102 5.82 -3.26 4.34
C SER A 102 4.94 -3.67 3.15
N TYR A 103 5.06 -2.96 2.02
CA TYR A 103 4.27 -3.14 0.80
C TYR A 103 5.17 -3.19 -0.43
N VAL A 104 4.67 -3.78 -1.52
CA VAL A 104 5.30 -3.74 -2.84
C VAL A 104 4.53 -2.77 -3.73
N GLY A 105 5.14 -1.62 -4.05
CA GLY A 105 4.62 -0.61 -4.96
C GLY A 105 5.14 -0.79 -6.39
N THR A 106 4.72 0.12 -7.27
CA THR A 106 5.14 0.14 -8.68
C THR A 106 6.64 0.37 -8.83
N GLU A 107 7.23 1.19 -7.97
CA GLU A 107 8.66 1.47 -7.88
C GLU A 107 9.48 0.21 -7.62
N HIS A 108 9.00 -0.67 -6.75
CA HIS A 108 9.68 -1.94 -6.44
C HIS A 108 9.64 -2.90 -7.64
N LEU A 109 8.54 -2.92 -8.39
CA LEU A 109 8.45 -3.69 -9.64
C LEU A 109 9.41 -3.17 -10.70
N LEU A 110 9.57 -1.84 -10.82
CA LEU A 110 10.53 -1.23 -11.73
C LEU A 110 11.98 -1.56 -11.33
N LEU A 111 12.30 -1.45 -10.04
CA LEU A 111 13.62 -1.86 -9.52
C LEU A 111 13.89 -3.33 -9.77
N GLY A 112 12.91 -4.20 -9.52
CA GLY A 112 13.01 -5.63 -9.81
C GLY A 112 13.28 -5.94 -11.28
N LEU A 113 12.66 -5.21 -12.22
CA LEU A 113 12.92 -5.34 -13.67
C LEU A 113 14.37 -5.00 -14.02
N LEU A 114 14.91 -3.93 -13.45
CA LEU A 114 16.28 -3.48 -13.72
C LEU A 114 17.33 -4.40 -13.08
N ILE A 115 17.03 -4.94 -11.89
CA ILE A 115 17.93 -5.87 -11.18
C ILE A 115 17.96 -7.23 -11.87
N GLU A 116 16.81 -7.74 -12.38
CA GLU A 116 16.75 -8.97 -13.18
C GLU A 116 17.66 -8.85 -14.42
N GLY A 117 17.64 -7.71 -15.09
CA GLY A 117 18.66 -7.25 -16.01
C GLY A 117 18.76 -7.94 -17.37
N GLU A 118 18.23 -9.16 -17.54
CA GLU A 118 18.37 -9.96 -18.75
C GLU A 118 17.09 -9.98 -19.62
N GLY A 119 15.96 -9.53 -19.06
CA GLY A 119 14.68 -9.48 -19.75
C GLY A 119 14.63 -8.43 -20.87
N VAL A 120 13.61 -8.52 -21.71
CA VAL A 120 13.36 -7.54 -22.79
C VAL A 120 13.20 -6.15 -22.23
N ALA A 121 12.46 -6.00 -21.11
CA ALA A 121 12.28 -4.71 -20.44
C ALA A 121 13.61 -4.06 -20.04
N ALA A 122 14.52 -4.82 -19.44
CA ALA A 122 15.84 -4.29 -19.01
C ALA A 122 16.65 -3.84 -20.21
N LYS A 123 16.66 -4.59 -21.29
CA LYS A 123 17.38 -4.22 -22.54
C LYS A 123 16.82 -2.94 -23.15
N VAL A 124 15.49 -2.82 -23.22
CA VAL A 124 14.83 -1.62 -23.75
C VAL A 124 15.14 -0.40 -22.89
N LEU A 125 15.06 -0.53 -21.55
CA LEU A 125 15.39 0.55 -20.62
C LEU A 125 16.85 0.94 -20.70
N GLN A 126 17.78 -0.01 -20.79
CA GLN A 126 19.21 0.25 -20.97
C GLN A 126 19.49 0.97 -22.31
N GLY A 127 18.82 0.54 -23.39
CA GLY A 127 18.89 1.22 -24.69
C GLY A 127 18.39 2.67 -24.64
N ALA A 128 17.46 2.98 -23.77
CA ALA A 128 16.97 4.32 -23.47
C ALA A 128 17.86 5.09 -22.46
N GLY A 129 18.99 4.52 -22.02
CA GLY A 129 19.91 5.14 -21.05
C GLY A 129 19.38 5.14 -19.61
N VAL A 130 18.39 4.30 -19.31
CA VAL A 130 17.84 4.14 -17.94
C VAL A 130 18.67 3.07 -17.21
N THR A 131 19.35 3.48 -16.14
CA THR A 131 20.13 2.59 -15.28
C THR A 131 19.47 2.45 -13.90
N LEU A 132 19.84 1.40 -13.17
CA LEU A 132 19.34 1.16 -11.82
C LEU A 132 19.66 2.34 -10.88
N GLU A 133 20.85 2.91 -11.01
CA GLU A 133 21.30 4.05 -10.20
C GLU A 133 20.42 5.27 -10.46
N ARG A 134 20.21 5.63 -11.73
CA ARG A 134 19.38 6.78 -12.11
C ARG A 134 17.93 6.61 -11.65
N VAL A 135 17.38 5.40 -11.72
CA VAL A 135 16.04 5.11 -11.22
C VAL A 135 15.98 5.26 -9.71
N ARG A 136 16.99 4.78 -8.97
CA ARG A 136 17.05 4.95 -7.51
C ARG A 136 17.13 6.42 -7.09
N GLU A 137 17.97 7.20 -7.77
CA GLU A 137 18.11 8.64 -7.54
C GLU A 137 16.79 9.36 -7.81
N GLU A 138 16.12 9.02 -8.90
CA GLU A 138 14.85 9.63 -9.28
C GLU A 138 13.72 9.27 -8.32
N ILE A 139 13.64 8.00 -7.88
CA ILE A 139 12.73 7.58 -6.81
C ILE A 139 12.98 8.40 -5.54
N GLN A 140 14.23 8.51 -5.12
CA GLN A 140 14.60 9.27 -3.91
C GLN A 140 14.22 10.75 -4.05
N ARG A 141 14.48 11.34 -5.21
CA ARG A 141 14.12 12.73 -5.51
C ARG A 141 12.59 12.91 -5.43
N TYR A 142 11.83 12.07 -6.13
CA TYR A 142 10.37 12.13 -6.13
C TYR A 142 9.80 12.00 -4.72
N LEU A 143 10.29 11.05 -3.94
CA LEU A 143 9.85 10.84 -2.56
C LEU A 143 10.19 12.04 -1.66
N THR A 144 11.32 12.72 -1.90
CA THR A 144 11.71 13.91 -1.14
C THR A 144 10.84 15.11 -1.52
N GLU A 145 10.60 15.32 -2.81
CA GLU A 145 9.77 16.42 -3.33
C GLU A 145 8.28 16.24 -2.98
N HIS A 146 7.80 15.00 -2.98
CA HIS A 146 6.39 14.64 -2.73
C HIS A 146 6.19 13.96 -1.36
N ALA A 147 7.07 14.21 -0.40
CA ALA A 147 7.00 13.62 0.95
C ALA A 147 5.62 13.83 1.65
N HIS A 148 4.82 14.76 1.13
CA HIS A 148 3.47 15.07 1.61
C HIS A 148 2.35 14.30 0.91
N ASP A 149 2.60 13.64 -0.25
CA ASP A 149 1.55 13.11 -1.13
C ASP A 149 1.58 11.59 -1.35
N VAL A 150 2.53 10.85 -0.80
CA VAL A 150 2.64 9.40 -1.04
C VAL A 150 1.71 8.62 -0.10
N PRO A 151 0.62 7.99 -0.60
CA PRO A 151 -0.23 7.13 0.23
C PRO A 151 0.53 5.89 0.69
N GLY A 152 0.69 5.71 2.00
CA GLY A 152 1.26 4.50 2.61
C GLY A 152 2.70 4.58 3.11
N MET A 153 3.40 5.71 2.96
CA MET A 153 4.70 5.91 3.62
C MET A 153 4.54 6.38 5.07
N PRO A 154 5.28 5.79 6.04
CA PRO A 154 5.43 6.41 7.35
C PRO A 154 6.17 7.75 7.16
N ARG A 155 5.51 8.85 7.50
CA ARG A 155 6.09 10.20 7.44
C ARG A 155 7.27 10.33 8.39
N PRO A 156 8.36 11.03 7.99
CA PRO A 156 9.41 11.38 8.93
C PRO A 156 8.85 12.27 10.06
N PRO A 157 9.35 12.13 11.30
CA PRO A 157 8.86 12.90 12.42
C PRO A 157 9.13 14.39 12.19
N GLY A 158 8.07 15.17 11.96
CA GLY A 158 8.17 16.64 11.87
C GLY A 158 7.25 17.36 10.88
N SER A 159 6.56 16.71 9.97
CA SER A 159 5.68 17.39 9.00
C SER A 159 4.21 17.05 9.22
N SER A 160 3.52 17.91 9.93
CA SER A 160 2.09 17.77 10.24
C SER A 160 1.23 18.58 9.29
N THR A 161 0.61 17.90 8.33
CA THR A 161 -0.71 18.31 7.85
C THR A 161 -1.62 17.09 7.83
N LEU A 162 -2.19 16.77 8.99
CA LEU A 162 -3.24 15.77 9.18
C LEU A 162 -4.57 16.12 8.47
N THR A 163 -4.56 17.14 7.62
CA THR A 163 -5.76 17.75 7.02
C THR A 163 -6.19 17.09 5.69
N ALA A 164 -5.45 16.10 5.18
CA ALA A 164 -5.68 15.60 3.81
C ALA A 164 -6.42 14.24 3.71
N LEU A 165 -6.71 13.56 4.84
CA LEU A 165 -7.54 12.35 4.82
C LEU A 165 -8.90 12.67 5.45
N PRO A 166 -10.02 12.22 4.87
CA PRO A 166 -11.30 12.25 5.55
C PRO A 166 -11.19 11.33 6.78
N MET A 167 -10.82 11.94 7.90
CA MET A 167 -10.77 11.24 9.18
C MET A 167 -12.19 10.94 9.62
N GLY A 168 -12.46 9.70 10.00
CA GLY A 168 -13.70 9.37 10.68
C GLY A 168 -13.88 10.25 11.93
N PRO A 169 -15.11 10.47 12.39
CA PRO A 169 -15.41 11.38 13.51
C PRO A 169 -14.59 11.07 14.77
N ASP A 170 -14.28 9.81 15.04
CA ASP A 170 -13.54 9.38 16.21
C ASP A 170 -12.05 9.77 16.14
N VAL A 171 -11.46 9.62 14.96
CA VAL A 171 -10.05 10.03 14.71
C VAL A 171 -9.92 11.55 14.79
N SER A 172 -10.90 12.28 14.24
CA SER A 172 -10.94 13.74 14.33
C SER A 172 -11.01 14.24 15.78
N ARG A 173 -11.81 13.60 16.63
CA ARG A 173 -11.90 13.91 18.06
C ARG A 173 -10.61 13.60 18.81
N LEU A 174 -9.99 12.45 18.53
CA LEU A 174 -8.70 12.10 19.11
C LEU A 174 -7.63 13.14 18.77
N VAL A 175 -7.56 13.55 17.51
CA VAL A 175 -6.61 14.58 17.05
C VAL A 175 -6.90 15.92 17.71
N LEU A 176 -8.18 16.30 17.87
CA LEU A 176 -8.57 17.52 18.56
C LEU A 176 -8.17 17.48 20.05
N ALA A 177 -8.45 16.40 20.75
CA ALA A 177 -8.07 16.22 22.16
C ALA A 177 -6.55 16.25 22.34
N ALA A 178 -5.79 15.61 21.45
CA ALA A 178 -4.34 15.66 21.45
C ALA A 178 -3.81 17.07 21.17
N SER A 179 -4.47 17.83 20.28
CA SER A 179 -4.12 19.22 19.97
C SER A 179 -4.33 20.15 21.18
N VAL A 180 -5.44 19.98 21.91
CA VAL A 180 -5.72 20.72 23.14
C VAL A 180 -4.64 20.42 24.20
N ARG A 181 -4.29 19.14 24.38
CA ARG A 181 -3.22 18.74 25.33
C ARG A 181 -1.84 19.25 24.92
N ALA A 182 -1.53 19.28 23.63
CA ALA A 182 -0.31 19.89 23.12
C ALA A 182 -0.26 21.39 23.44
N ALA A 183 -1.37 22.11 23.21
CA ALA A 183 -1.47 23.53 23.49
C ALA A 183 -1.35 23.84 24.98
N THR A 184 -1.97 23.07 25.88
CA THR A 184 -1.86 23.22 27.34
C THR A 184 -0.44 22.98 27.86
N ARG A 185 0.38 22.19 27.15
CA ARG A 185 1.81 21.98 27.43
C ARG A 185 2.74 22.97 26.72
N GLY A 186 2.17 23.97 26.04
CA GLY A 186 2.95 25.00 25.33
C GLY A 186 3.61 24.49 24.03
N SER A 187 3.22 23.32 23.53
CA SER A 187 3.73 22.78 22.29
C SER A 187 3.02 23.40 21.08
N ARG A 188 3.78 23.84 20.09
CA ARG A 188 3.25 24.36 18.82
C ARG A 188 3.02 23.28 17.76
N THR A 189 3.42 22.02 18.05
CA THR A 189 3.31 20.89 17.13
C THR A 189 2.64 19.72 17.82
N LEU A 190 1.78 19.01 17.09
CA LEU A 190 1.17 17.77 17.54
C LEU A 190 2.19 16.64 17.34
N SER A 191 2.59 15.99 18.43
CA SER A 191 3.50 14.83 18.42
C SER A 191 2.74 13.53 18.68
N LEU A 192 3.41 12.39 18.42
CA LEU A 192 2.90 11.07 18.76
C LEU A 192 2.60 10.95 20.27
N ASP A 193 3.42 11.57 21.12
CA ASP A 193 3.22 11.56 22.58
C ASP A 193 1.90 12.21 22.99
N HIS A 194 1.50 13.30 22.32
CA HIS A 194 0.21 13.95 22.56
C HIS A 194 -0.98 13.07 22.13
N LEU A 195 -0.83 12.32 21.04
CA LEU A 195 -1.83 11.34 20.59
C LEU A 195 -1.92 10.15 21.56
N LEU A 196 -0.77 9.61 21.97
CA LEU A 196 -0.69 8.54 22.95
C LEU A 196 -1.31 8.98 24.30
N ASP A 197 -1.00 10.17 24.80
CA ASP A 197 -1.62 10.71 25.99
C ASP A 197 -3.15 10.85 25.89
N ALA A 198 -3.67 11.19 24.70
CA ALA A 198 -5.11 11.24 24.48
C ALA A 198 -5.73 9.84 24.45
N MET A 199 -4.99 8.84 23.98
CA MET A 199 -5.42 7.43 23.95
C MET A 199 -5.29 6.71 25.29
N ILE A 200 -4.36 7.13 26.16
CA ILE A 200 -4.07 6.51 27.47
C ILE A 200 -5.11 6.94 28.55
N SER A 201 -6.25 7.54 28.16
CA SER A 201 -7.38 7.65 29.08
C SER A 201 -7.91 6.26 29.45
N SER A 202 -8.53 6.13 30.61
CA SER A 202 -9.08 4.84 31.07
C SER A 202 -10.04 4.23 30.03
N ALA A 203 -10.92 5.04 29.46
CA ALA A 203 -11.89 4.60 28.46
C ALA A 203 -11.22 4.32 27.09
N GLY A 204 -10.14 5.05 26.74
CA GLY A 204 -9.38 4.75 25.51
C GLY A 204 -8.67 3.39 25.57
N ILE A 205 -8.11 3.04 26.73
CA ILE A 205 -7.50 1.71 26.97
C ILE A 205 -8.58 0.62 26.89
N GLU A 206 -9.76 0.84 27.48
CA GLU A 206 -10.88 -0.08 27.43
C GLU A 206 -11.34 -0.31 25.99
N ALA A 207 -11.54 0.74 25.20
CA ALA A 207 -11.92 0.66 23.80
C ALA A 207 -10.90 -0.13 22.97
N LEU A 208 -9.59 0.07 23.20
CA LEU A 208 -8.54 -0.69 22.53
C LEU A 208 -8.58 -2.17 22.92
N ALA A 209 -8.78 -2.51 24.18
CA ALA A 209 -8.89 -3.88 24.64
C ALA A 209 -10.08 -4.59 23.97
N ARG A 210 -11.24 -3.93 23.87
CA ARG A 210 -12.44 -4.47 23.20
C ARG A 210 -12.21 -4.65 21.69
N LEU A 211 -11.49 -3.75 21.05
CA LEU A 211 -11.10 -3.92 19.64
C LEU A 211 -10.25 -5.18 19.42
N LEU A 212 -9.31 -5.44 20.32
CA LEU A 212 -8.48 -6.65 20.26
C LEU A 212 -9.31 -7.93 20.45
N ASP A 213 -10.34 -7.90 21.31
CA ASP A 213 -11.28 -9.01 21.48
C ASP A 213 -12.07 -9.29 20.19
N VAL A 214 -12.60 -8.26 19.54
CA VAL A 214 -13.28 -8.39 18.24
C VAL A 214 -12.37 -9.06 17.22
N ARG A 215 -11.12 -8.59 17.09
CA ARG A 215 -10.15 -9.17 16.16
C ARG A 215 -9.82 -10.62 16.46
N ARG A 216 -9.66 -10.96 17.73
CA ARG A 216 -9.40 -12.34 18.17
C ARG A 216 -10.54 -13.30 17.78
N HIS A 217 -11.79 -12.89 18.03
CA HIS A 217 -12.94 -13.73 17.68
C HIS A 217 -13.17 -13.83 16.17
N ALA A 218 -12.91 -12.76 15.41
CA ALA A 218 -12.97 -12.79 13.95
C ALA A 218 -11.93 -13.76 13.37
N ALA A 219 -10.69 -13.71 13.83
CA ALA A 219 -9.62 -14.62 13.38
C ALA A 219 -9.93 -16.09 13.76
N ALA A 220 -10.41 -16.35 14.98
CA ALA A 220 -10.76 -17.69 15.42
C ALA A 220 -11.95 -18.27 14.61
N LYS A 221 -12.93 -17.42 14.26
CA LYS A 221 -14.04 -17.82 13.37
C LYS A 221 -13.55 -18.23 11.99
N GLU A 222 -12.63 -17.44 11.38
CA GLU A 222 -12.06 -17.78 10.06
C GLU A 222 -11.27 -19.09 10.12
N GLN A 223 -10.50 -19.30 11.18
CA GLN A 223 -9.74 -20.54 11.38
C GLN A 223 -10.68 -21.74 11.53
N ALA A 224 -11.74 -21.63 12.32
CA ALA A 224 -12.74 -22.70 12.50
C ALA A 224 -13.49 -23.03 11.19
N ILE A 225 -13.77 -22.03 10.35
CA ILE A 225 -14.33 -22.24 9.01
C ILE A 225 -13.34 -23.01 8.13
N ALA A 226 -12.07 -22.63 8.14
CA ALA A 226 -11.02 -23.29 7.36
C ALA A 226 -10.81 -24.75 7.80
N SER A 227 -10.98 -25.05 9.10
CA SER A 227 -10.93 -26.40 9.67
C SER A 227 -12.22 -27.19 9.57
N GLN A 228 -13.28 -26.61 8.95
CA GLN A 228 -14.63 -27.21 8.83
C GLN A 228 -15.34 -27.45 10.19
N GLU A 229 -14.93 -26.75 11.23
CA GLU A 229 -15.51 -26.79 12.57
C GLU A 229 -16.68 -25.78 12.68
N TYR A 230 -17.79 -26.06 12.01
CA TYR A 230 -18.87 -25.08 11.83
C TYR A 230 -19.58 -24.71 13.14
N GLU A 231 -19.65 -25.60 14.12
CA GLU A 231 -20.22 -25.29 15.43
C GLU A 231 -19.32 -24.31 16.22
N ALA A 232 -18.00 -24.54 16.20
CA ALA A 232 -17.04 -23.61 16.78
C ALA A 232 -17.07 -22.24 16.08
N ALA A 233 -17.16 -22.22 14.74
CA ALA A 233 -17.29 -20.99 13.97
C ALA A 233 -18.58 -20.21 14.32
N ALA A 234 -19.70 -20.90 14.59
CA ALA A 234 -20.93 -20.27 15.04
C ALA A 234 -20.77 -19.65 16.45
N GLY A 235 -20.08 -20.34 17.36
CA GLY A 235 -19.72 -19.82 18.68
C GLY A 235 -18.88 -18.54 18.58
N HIS A 236 -17.85 -18.55 17.76
CA HIS A 236 -16.98 -17.38 17.54
C HIS A 236 -17.71 -16.21 16.87
N ARG A 237 -18.68 -16.47 15.98
CA ARG A 237 -19.55 -15.43 15.41
C ARG A 237 -20.38 -14.71 16.47
N ASN A 238 -20.96 -15.47 17.42
CA ASN A 238 -21.74 -14.87 18.50
C ASN A 238 -20.85 -14.07 19.45
N ALA A 239 -19.67 -14.58 19.79
CA ALA A 239 -18.68 -13.88 20.60
C ALA A 239 -18.17 -12.60 19.90
N GLU A 240 -17.94 -12.63 18.58
CA GLU A 240 -17.59 -11.45 17.80
C GLU A 240 -18.67 -10.37 17.85
N ARG A 241 -19.95 -10.76 17.73
CA ARG A 241 -21.08 -9.80 17.83
C ARG A 241 -21.14 -9.14 19.21
N GLU A 242 -20.98 -9.92 20.27
CA GLU A 242 -20.97 -9.39 21.63
C GLU A 242 -19.77 -8.47 21.86
N ALA A 243 -18.58 -8.88 21.42
CA ALA A 243 -17.39 -8.05 21.49
C ALA A 243 -17.53 -6.72 20.70
N ARG A 244 -18.23 -6.72 19.56
CA ARG A 244 -18.54 -5.48 18.83
C ARG A 244 -19.47 -4.57 19.63
N ARG A 245 -20.50 -5.11 20.25
CA ARG A 245 -21.42 -4.33 21.09
C ARG A 245 -20.69 -3.66 22.25
N THR A 246 -19.87 -4.42 22.98
CA THR A 246 -19.07 -3.87 24.09
C THR A 246 -18.00 -2.87 23.61
N LEU A 247 -17.46 -3.02 22.39
CA LEU A 247 -16.58 -2.03 21.77
C LEU A 247 -17.33 -0.72 21.51
N ASP A 248 -18.54 -0.78 20.94
CA ASP A 248 -19.33 0.42 20.66
C ASP A 248 -19.67 1.19 21.96
N GLU A 249 -19.98 0.48 23.04
CA GLU A 249 -20.19 1.06 24.38
C GLU A 249 -18.91 1.73 24.91
N ALA A 250 -17.76 1.07 24.82
CA ALA A 250 -16.49 1.60 25.25
C ALA A 250 -16.07 2.84 24.42
N ILE A 251 -16.33 2.82 23.10
CA ILE A 251 -16.09 3.98 22.23
C ILE A 251 -17.00 5.15 22.62
N ALA A 252 -18.27 4.90 22.96
CA ALA A 252 -19.19 5.95 23.41
C ALA A 252 -18.69 6.63 24.68
N THR A 253 -18.26 5.86 25.69
CA THR A 253 -17.68 6.36 26.93
C THR A 253 -16.39 7.18 26.66
N TRP A 254 -15.53 6.67 25.77
CA TRP A 254 -14.31 7.38 25.40
C TRP A 254 -14.58 8.71 24.68
N ARG A 255 -15.63 8.77 23.83
CA ARG A 255 -16.08 10.02 23.20
C ARG A 255 -16.52 11.05 24.23
N GLU A 256 -17.23 10.64 25.28
CA GLU A 256 -17.64 11.52 26.36
C GLU A 256 -16.44 12.07 27.15
N GLU A 257 -15.38 11.26 27.36
CA GLU A 257 -14.13 11.72 27.98
C GLU A 257 -13.37 12.71 27.09
N LEU A 258 -13.41 12.54 25.77
CA LEU A 258 -12.71 13.43 24.82
C LEU A 258 -13.44 14.77 24.62
N ASP A 259 -14.75 14.79 24.78
CA ASP A 259 -15.61 15.96 24.57
C ASP A 259 -16.60 16.07 25.74
N PRO A 260 -16.11 16.38 26.95
CA PRO A 260 -16.98 16.51 28.11
C PRO A 260 -18.02 17.62 27.86
N PRO A 261 -19.30 17.41 28.21
CA PRO A 261 -20.32 18.42 28.05
C PRO A 261 -19.89 19.72 28.71
N ALA A 262 -20.04 20.82 27.97
CA ALA A 262 -19.69 22.15 28.50
C ALA A 262 -20.41 22.32 29.83
N GLN A 263 -19.62 22.42 30.92
CA GLN A 263 -20.18 22.75 32.21
C GLN A 263 -20.85 24.12 32.04
N GLU A 264 -22.17 24.13 32.17
CA GLU A 264 -22.93 25.37 32.27
C GLU A 264 -22.30 26.20 33.42
N ALA A 265 -21.62 27.29 33.00
CA ALA A 265 -21.09 28.27 33.94
C ALA A 265 -22.29 28.92 34.63
N SER A 266 -22.50 28.54 35.89
CA SER A 266 -23.45 29.19 36.81
C SER A 266 -22.82 30.44 37.37
#